data_18bc31194a77308ac9b4f547581e76ff
#
_entry.id   18bc31194a77308ac9b4f547581e76ff
#
_cell.length_a   1.000
_cell.length_b   1.000
_cell.length_c   1.000
_cell.angle_alpha   90.00
_cell.angle_beta   90.00
_cell.angle_gamma   90.00
#
_symmetry.space_group_name_H-M   'P 1'
#
loop_
_entity.id
_entity.type
_entity.pdbx_description
1 polymer ?
#
loop_
_entity_poly.entity_id
_entity_poly.type
_entity_poly.pdbx_seq_one_letter_code
_entity_poly.pdbx_strand_id
1 'polypeptide(L)'
;MRPGMTMRPLFATPLYEASLTTDRNFDNFNSEILAACQGLEAEDIAGRAWCREHGYGGYTSYGSLNDLPRRMSVFADLKARLDRHAKVFAKDLAFELAGGRLRLDSLWVNVLKPGAAHSGHVHPHSVISGTYYVATPPGASALRLEDPRLPLMMAAPPKASDAPEEARPFVYLQPAVGTLYLWESWLRHEVPVNRAKSSRISVSFNYGWT
;
A
#
# COMPACT_ATOMS: atom_id res chain seq x y z
N MET A 1 36.29 2.58 -0.36
CA MET A 1 36.20 1.63 -1.48
C MET A 1 37.64 1.31 -1.95
N ARG A 2 37.94 0.05 -2.27
CA ARG A 2 39.24 -0.30 -2.88
C ARG A 2 39.25 0.22 -4.34
N PRO A 3 40.34 0.81 -4.83
CA PRO A 3 40.44 1.27 -6.22
C PRO A 3 40.18 0.11 -7.19
N GLY A 4 39.30 0.33 -8.21
CA GLY A 4 39.01 -0.66 -9.26
C GLY A 4 37.91 -1.68 -8.94
N MET A 5 37.20 -1.56 -7.78
CA MET A 5 36.04 -2.41 -7.45
C MET A 5 34.75 -1.63 -7.50
N THR A 6 33.79 -2.12 -8.27
CA THR A 6 32.44 -1.54 -8.38
C THR A 6 31.40 -2.60 -8.05
N MET A 7 30.50 -2.31 -7.11
CA MET A 7 29.29 -3.12 -6.87
C MET A 7 28.12 -2.45 -7.55
N ARG A 8 27.32 -3.23 -8.26
CA ARG A 8 26.06 -2.78 -8.88
C ARG A 8 24.92 -3.62 -8.33
N PRO A 9 23.85 -3.04 -7.82
CA PRO A 9 22.62 -3.78 -7.54
C PRO A 9 22.03 -4.29 -8.86
N LEU A 10 21.72 -5.58 -8.93
CA LEU A 10 21.00 -6.18 -10.02
C LEU A 10 19.63 -6.64 -9.50
N PHE A 11 18.59 -6.54 -10.34
CA PHE A 11 17.22 -6.93 -9.97
C PHE A 11 16.72 -6.20 -8.72
N ALA A 12 16.99 -4.89 -8.64
CA ALA A 12 16.43 -4.04 -7.60
C ALA A 12 14.90 -4.00 -7.68
N THR A 13 14.23 -4.01 -6.53
CA THR A 13 12.78 -3.87 -6.43
C THR A 13 12.44 -2.39 -6.25
N PRO A 14 11.87 -1.70 -7.26
CA PRO A 14 11.49 -0.30 -7.13
C PRO A 14 10.30 -0.13 -6.17
N LEU A 15 10.37 0.93 -5.36
CA LEU A 15 9.27 1.44 -4.56
C LEU A 15 9.03 2.89 -4.94
N TYR A 16 7.78 3.25 -5.21
CA TYR A 16 7.37 4.63 -5.45
C TYR A 16 6.79 5.23 -4.17
N GLU A 17 7.30 6.39 -3.78
CA GLU A 17 6.80 7.15 -2.65
C GLU A 17 6.44 8.57 -3.10
N ALA A 18 5.27 9.05 -2.68
CA ALA A 18 4.83 10.41 -2.90
C ALA A 18 4.01 10.91 -1.71
N SER A 19 3.89 12.23 -1.59
CA SER A 19 3.02 12.86 -0.60
C SER A 19 1.99 13.75 -1.28
N LEU A 20 0.72 13.61 -0.91
CA LEU A 20 -0.35 14.48 -1.35
C LEU A 20 -0.53 15.72 -0.45
N THR A 21 0.28 15.87 0.60
CA THR A 21 0.17 16.99 1.56
C THR A 21 0.45 18.36 0.92
N THR A 22 1.15 18.38 -0.20
CA THR A 22 1.43 19.59 -0.97
C THR A 22 0.32 19.95 -1.97
N ASP A 23 -0.67 19.08 -2.15
CA ASP A 23 -1.80 19.33 -3.04
C ASP A 23 -2.69 20.45 -2.49
N ARG A 24 -3.20 21.28 -3.40
CA ARG A 24 -4.18 22.30 -3.02
C ARG A 24 -5.39 21.68 -2.33
N ASN A 25 -5.82 22.24 -1.21
CA ASN A 25 -6.92 21.78 -0.38
C ASN A 25 -6.73 20.36 0.22
N PHE A 26 -5.50 19.94 0.47
CA PHE A 26 -5.20 18.64 1.03
C PHE A 26 -5.97 18.35 2.33
N ASP A 27 -5.98 19.29 3.28
CA ASP A 27 -6.60 19.08 4.60
C ASP A 27 -8.11 18.79 4.48
N ASN A 28 -8.82 19.57 3.65
CA ASN A 28 -10.24 19.34 3.39
C ASN A 28 -10.47 18.00 2.71
N PHE A 29 -9.71 17.71 1.66
CA PHE A 29 -9.77 16.46 0.92
C PHE A 29 -9.51 15.24 1.82
N ASN A 30 -8.46 15.29 2.65
CA ASN A 30 -8.15 14.18 3.55
C ASN A 30 -9.20 14.02 4.67
N SER A 31 -9.79 15.12 5.14
CA SER A 31 -10.89 15.09 6.10
C SER A 31 -12.15 14.45 5.52
N GLU A 32 -12.48 14.74 4.27
CA GLU A 32 -13.60 14.11 3.55
C GLU A 32 -13.38 12.61 3.35
N ILE A 33 -12.17 12.20 2.96
CA ILE A 33 -11.82 10.75 2.86
C ILE A 33 -11.92 10.09 4.24
N LEU A 34 -11.43 10.72 5.30
CA LEU A 34 -11.51 10.18 6.65
C LEU A 34 -12.97 9.95 7.07
N ALA A 35 -13.83 10.94 6.86
CA ALA A 35 -15.25 10.82 7.15
C ALA A 35 -15.91 9.69 6.34
N ALA A 36 -15.58 9.58 5.04
CA ALA A 36 -16.07 8.51 4.18
C ALA A 36 -15.59 7.12 4.65
N CYS A 37 -14.33 6.97 5.06
CA CYS A 37 -13.81 5.71 5.61
C CYS A 37 -14.53 5.30 6.89
N GLN A 38 -14.79 6.25 7.78
CA GLN A 38 -15.52 6.02 9.05
C GLN A 38 -16.99 5.67 8.79
N GLY A 39 -17.63 6.34 7.84
CA GLY A 39 -19.00 6.03 7.41
C GLY A 39 -19.10 4.61 6.86
N LEU A 40 -18.17 4.21 5.99
CA LEU A 40 -18.14 2.84 5.46
C LEU A 40 -17.94 1.80 6.57
N GLU A 41 -17.03 2.03 7.52
CA GLU A 41 -16.86 1.11 8.67
C GLU A 41 -18.17 0.97 9.47
N ALA A 42 -18.92 2.05 9.63
CA ALA A 42 -20.17 2.05 10.39
C ALA A 42 -21.35 1.40 9.65
N GLU A 43 -21.46 1.61 8.35
CA GLU A 43 -22.66 1.31 7.56
C GLU A 43 -22.56 0.05 6.69
N ASP A 44 -21.35 -0.37 6.27
CA ASP A 44 -21.15 -1.54 5.44
C ASP A 44 -21.33 -2.84 6.24
N ILE A 45 -22.56 -3.31 6.33
CA ILE A 45 -22.93 -4.55 7.05
C ILE A 45 -22.25 -5.77 6.42
N ALA A 46 -22.18 -5.84 5.08
CA ALA A 46 -21.59 -6.97 4.37
C ALA A 46 -20.07 -7.04 4.60
N GLY A 47 -19.37 -5.91 4.54
CA GLY A 47 -17.93 -5.85 4.82
C GLY A 47 -17.60 -6.22 6.28
N ARG A 48 -18.39 -5.76 7.23
CA ARG A 48 -18.22 -6.19 8.64
C ARG A 48 -18.51 -7.68 8.86
N ALA A 49 -19.47 -8.25 8.14
CA ALA A 49 -19.75 -9.68 8.18
C ALA A 49 -18.55 -10.46 7.62
N TRP A 50 -18.06 -10.06 6.45
CA TRP A 50 -16.88 -10.64 5.82
C TRP A 50 -15.65 -10.60 6.76
N CYS A 51 -15.38 -9.44 7.40
CA CYS A 51 -14.28 -9.31 8.35
C CYS A 51 -14.37 -10.29 9.51
N ARG A 52 -15.56 -10.49 10.09
CA ARG A 52 -15.76 -11.47 11.17
C ARG A 52 -15.53 -12.91 10.70
N GLU A 53 -16.06 -13.27 9.54
CA GLU A 53 -15.93 -14.62 8.98
C GLU A 53 -14.48 -14.99 8.67
N HIS A 54 -13.67 -14.00 8.27
CA HIS A 54 -12.27 -14.19 7.90
C HIS A 54 -11.27 -13.82 9.02
N GLY A 55 -11.74 -13.53 10.24
CA GLY A 55 -10.88 -13.19 11.37
C GLY A 55 -10.09 -11.90 11.18
N TYR A 56 -10.57 -10.97 10.32
CA TYR A 56 -9.91 -9.68 10.13
C TYR A 56 -10.15 -8.76 11.32
N GLY A 57 -9.08 -8.38 12.03
CA GLY A 57 -9.15 -7.64 13.30
C GLY A 57 -9.52 -6.17 13.22
N GLY A 58 -10.14 -5.73 12.14
CA GLY A 58 -10.58 -4.37 11.89
C GLY A 58 -11.76 -4.36 10.93
N TYR A 59 -11.79 -3.37 10.04
CA TYR A 59 -12.71 -3.30 8.92
C TYR A 59 -11.93 -3.19 7.61
N THR A 60 -12.35 -3.93 6.61
CA THR A 60 -11.96 -3.72 5.21
C THR A 60 -13.18 -3.81 4.32
N SER A 61 -13.29 -2.90 3.35
CA SER A 61 -14.33 -2.97 2.34
C SER A 61 -13.98 -3.88 1.16
N TYR A 62 -12.81 -4.54 1.18
CA TYR A 62 -12.30 -5.37 0.09
C TYR A 62 -13.30 -6.45 -0.38
N GLY A 63 -13.93 -7.15 0.56
CA GLY A 63 -14.88 -8.24 0.28
C GLY A 63 -16.30 -7.77 -0.07
N SER A 64 -16.59 -6.47 0.00
CA SER A 64 -17.94 -5.91 -0.17
C SER A 64 -18.00 -4.75 -1.17
N LEU A 65 -17.13 -3.74 -0.98
CA LEU A 65 -17.15 -2.47 -1.70
C LEU A 65 -15.71 -2.13 -2.16
N ASN A 66 -15.27 -2.70 -3.28
CA ASN A 66 -13.93 -2.46 -3.84
C ASN A 66 -13.96 -1.56 -5.09
N ASP A 67 -15.12 -1.01 -5.43
CA ASP A 67 -15.36 -0.10 -6.55
C ASP A 67 -15.73 1.32 -6.09
N LEU A 68 -15.21 1.75 -4.94
CA LEU A 68 -15.54 3.00 -4.25
C LEU A 68 -15.50 4.27 -5.13
N PRO A 69 -14.63 4.41 -6.14
CA PRO A 69 -14.65 5.56 -7.04
C PRO A 69 -15.95 5.71 -7.87
N ARG A 70 -16.70 4.63 -8.03
CA ARG A 70 -18.00 4.67 -8.72
C ARG A 70 -19.15 5.03 -7.79
N ARG A 71 -18.92 4.98 -6.48
CA ARG A 71 -19.94 5.14 -5.44
C ARG A 71 -19.90 6.48 -4.74
N MET A 72 -18.70 7.05 -4.58
CA MET A 72 -18.48 8.26 -3.80
C MET A 72 -17.48 9.18 -4.51
N SER A 73 -17.84 10.46 -4.67
CA SER A 73 -17.04 11.47 -5.38
C SER A 73 -15.65 11.64 -4.79
N VAL A 74 -15.50 11.61 -3.47
CA VAL A 74 -14.20 11.77 -2.80
C VAL A 74 -13.21 10.67 -3.19
N PHE A 75 -13.68 9.42 -3.40
CA PHE A 75 -12.82 8.35 -3.92
C PHE A 75 -12.57 8.46 -5.43
N ALA A 76 -13.48 9.07 -6.19
CA ALA A 76 -13.21 9.42 -7.59
C ALA A 76 -12.10 10.49 -7.69
N ASP A 77 -12.11 11.47 -6.79
CA ASP A 77 -11.05 12.48 -6.69
C ASP A 77 -9.71 11.87 -6.26
N LEU A 78 -9.73 10.94 -5.31
CA LEU A 78 -8.53 10.17 -4.95
C LEU A 78 -8.00 9.40 -6.17
N LYS A 79 -8.89 8.66 -6.87
CA LYS A 79 -8.51 7.92 -8.09
C LYS A 79 -7.81 8.82 -9.11
N ALA A 80 -8.33 10.03 -9.37
CA ALA A 80 -7.73 10.96 -10.31
C ALA A 80 -6.29 11.36 -9.93
N ARG A 81 -6.00 11.44 -8.62
CA ARG A 81 -4.64 11.67 -8.11
C ARG A 81 -3.78 10.43 -8.28
N LEU A 82 -4.29 9.25 -7.88
CA LEU A 82 -3.59 7.98 -8.01
C LEU A 82 -3.24 7.64 -9.46
N ASP A 83 -4.12 7.92 -10.42
CA ASP A 83 -3.88 7.68 -11.85
C ASP A 83 -2.64 8.44 -12.36
N ARG A 84 -2.38 9.66 -11.85
CA ARG A 84 -1.17 10.43 -12.22
C ARG A 84 0.09 9.75 -11.70
N HIS A 85 0.08 9.34 -10.43
CA HIS A 85 1.23 8.67 -9.80
C HIS A 85 1.49 7.28 -10.41
N ALA A 86 0.45 6.50 -10.68
CA ALA A 86 0.58 5.19 -11.33
C ALA A 86 1.20 5.29 -12.73
N LYS A 87 0.86 6.33 -13.51
CA LYS A 87 1.48 6.59 -14.81
C LYS A 87 2.97 6.92 -14.71
N VAL A 88 3.36 7.73 -13.72
CA VAL A 88 4.77 8.05 -13.47
C VAL A 88 5.52 6.78 -13.11
N PHE A 89 5.02 6.01 -12.14
CA PHE A 89 5.66 4.79 -11.68
C PHE A 89 5.79 3.75 -12.81
N ALA A 90 4.76 3.55 -13.63
CA ALA A 90 4.84 2.64 -14.78
C ALA A 90 5.91 3.04 -15.80
N LYS A 91 6.11 4.35 -16.01
CA LYS A 91 7.19 4.87 -16.87
C LYS A 91 8.57 4.58 -16.25
N ASP A 92 8.71 4.79 -14.95
CA ASP A 92 9.96 4.55 -14.22
C ASP A 92 10.32 3.05 -14.17
N LEU A 93 9.28 2.17 -14.16
CA LEU A 93 9.43 0.73 -14.31
C LEU A 93 9.75 0.29 -15.75
N ALA A 94 9.81 1.23 -16.70
CA ALA A 94 10.00 0.96 -18.12
C ALA A 94 8.99 -0.05 -18.72
N PHE A 95 7.74 -0.03 -18.26
CA PHE A 95 6.71 -0.90 -18.80
C PHE A 95 6.39 -0.56 -20.25
N GLU A 96 6.48 -1.56 -21.13
CA GLU A 96 5.98 -1.48 -22.52
C GLU A 96 4.52 -1.91 -22.53
N LEU A 97 3.62 -0.95 -22.65
CA LEU A 97 2.19 -1.21 -22.59
C LEU A 97 1.57 -1.60 -23.94
N ALA A 98 2.34 -1.56 -25.02
CA ALA A 98 1.94 -2.03 -26.38
C ALA A 98 0.54 -1.53 -26.83
N GLY A 99 0.21 -0.27 -26.55
CA GLY A 99 -1.10 0.32 -26.86
C GLY A 99 -2.19 0.07 -25.83
N GLY A 100 -1.95 -0.80 -24.84
CA GLY A 100 -2.78 -0.95 -23.66
C GLY A 100 -2.62 0.20 -22.67
N ARG A 101 -3.34 0.14 -21.56
CA ARG A 101 -3.26 1.16 -20.51
C ARG A 101 -3.42 0.54 -19.13
N LEU A 102 -2.81 1.18 -18.14
CA LEU A 102 -3.09 0.89 -16.74
C LEU A 102 -4.45 1.48 -16.36
N ARG A 103 -5.28 0.66 -15.73
CA ARG A 103 -6.58 1.08 -15.18
C ARG A 103 -6.68 0.66 -13.74
N LEU A 104 -7.22 1.55 -12.91
CA LEU A 104 -7.62 1.21 -11.54
C LEU A 104 -8.66 0.08 -11.63
N ASP A 105 -8.31 -1.07 -11.07
CA ASP A 105 -9.14 -2.27 -11.04
C ASP A 105 -9.99 -2.30 -9.78
N SER A 106 -9.38 -2.06 -8.63
CA SER A 106 -10.03 -2.06 -7.33
C SER A 106 -9.47 -0.99 -6.41
N LEU A 107 -10.33 -0.45 -5.54
CA LEU A 107 -9.99 0.51 -4.49
C LEU A 107 -10.89 0.26 -3.28
N TRP A 108 -10.26 0.06 -2.12
CA TRP A 108 -10.96 -0.28 -0.87
C TRP A 108 -10.35 0.38 0.35
N VAL A 109 -11.13 0.51 1.41
CA VAL A 109 -10.76 1.07 2.70
C VAL A 109 -10.28 -0.04 3.64
N ASN A 110 -9.27 0.28 4.45
CA ASN A 110 -8.83 -0.54 5.59
C ASN A 110 -8.79 0.31 6.85
N VAL A 111 -9.52 -0.13 7.88
CA VAL A 111 -9.49 0.43 9.24
C VAL A 111 -8.89 -0.63 10.16
N LEU A 112 -7.60 -0.52 10.43
CA LEU A 112 -6.86 -1.48 11.23
C LEU A 112 -6.87 -1.06 12.71
N LYS A 113 -7.64 -1.77 13.54
CA LYS A 113 -7.81 -1.48 14.95
C LYS A 113 -6.55 -1.78 15.77
N PRO A 114 -6.42 -1.23 16.98
CA PRO A 114 -5.38 -1.64 17.93
C PRO A 114 -5.37 -3.17 18.12
N GLY A 115 -4.18 -3.76 18.09
CA GLY A 115 -4.00 -5.22 18.21
C GLY A 115 -4.23 -6.02 16.92
N ALA A 116 -4.78 -5.41 15.86
CA ALA A 116 -4.99 -6.07 14.59
C ALA A 116 -3.75 -6.02 13.69
N ALA A 117 -3.68 -6.97 12.75
CA ALA A 117 -2.63 -7.08 11.73
C ALA A 117 -3.26 -7.41 10.37
N HIS A 118 -2.49 -7.24 9.31
CA HIS A 118 -2.85 -7.75 7.99
C HIS A 118 -1.74 -8.71 7.54
N SER A 119 -2.10 -9.98 7.32
CA SER A 119 -1.14 -11.04 7.01
C SER A 119 -0.41 -10.83 5.70
N GLY A 120 0.77 -11.46 5.58
CA GLY A 120 1.61 -11.38 4.39
C GLY A 120 0.95 -11.98 3.15
N HIS A 121 0.83 -11.18 2.09
CA HIS A 121 0.15 -11.54 0.83
C HIS A 121 0.76 -10.82 -0.38
N VAL A 122 0.29 -11.19 -1.56
CA VAL A 122 0.53 -10.55 -2.86
C VAL A 122 -0.82 -10.28 -3.52
N HIS A 123 -0.85 -9.49 -4.60
CA HIS A 123 -2.06 -9.23 -5.37
C HIS A 123 -2.00 -9.90 -6.76
N PRO A 124 -2.40 -11.18 -6.87
CA PRO A 124 -2.43 -11.88 -8.14
C PRO A 124 -3.34 -11.13 -9.14
N HIS A 125 -2.96 -11.16 -10.41
CA HIS A 125 -3.71 -10.52 -11.52
C HIS A 125 -3.68 -9.00 -11.56
N SER A 126 -2.97 -8.34 -10.64
CA SER A 126 -2.71 -6.90 -10.68
C SER A 126 -1.27 -6.62 -11.11
N VAL A 127 -1.00 -5.43 -11.61
CA VAL A 127 0.33 -5.00 -12.11
C VAL A 127 0.99 -4.07 -11.10
N ILE A 128 0.27 -3.05 -10.65
CA ILE A 128 0.71 -2.10 -9.63
C ILE A 128 -0.30 -2.13 -8.49
N SER A 129 0.20 -2.27 -7.28
CA SER A 129 -0.56 -2.11 -6.04
C SER A 129 -0.07 -0.89 -5.27
N GLY A 130 -0.92 -0.37 -4.40
CA GLY A 130 -0.53 0.76 -3.57
C GLY A 130 -1.43 0.99 -2.38
N THR A 131 -1.00 1.91 -1.54
CA THR A 131 -1.77 2.35 -0.38
C THR A 131 -1.59 3.85 -0.14
N TYR A 132 -2.68 4.52 0.20
CA TYR A 132 -2.72 5.91 0.63
C TYR A 132 -3.11 5.97 2.11
N TYR A 133 -2.37 6.75 2.91
CA TYR A 133 -2.59 6.86 4.35
C TYR A 133 -3.48 8.04 4.70
N VAL A 134 -4.63 7.74 5.29
CA VAL A 134 -5.66 8.72 5.68
C VAL A 134 -5.48 9.15 7.14
N ALA A 135 -5.24 8.18 8.05
CA ALA A 135 -4.99 8.45 9.47
C ALA A 135 -3.92 7.49 10.02
N THR A 136 -2.90 8.05 10.65
CA THR A 136 -1.73 7.34 11.17
C THR A 136 -1.40 7.80 12.59
N PRO A 137 -2.12 7.27 13.60
CA PRO A 137 -1.88 7.66 14.98
C PRO A 137 -0.46 7.25 15.43
N PRO A 138 0.11 7.90 16.48
CA PRO A 138 1.39 7.51 17.02
C PRO A 138 1.43 6.01 17.39
N GLY A 139 2.47 5.30 16.91
CA GLY A 139 2.60 3.85 17.10
C GLY A 139 1.86 3.02 16.04
N ALA A 140 1.28 3.64 15.02
CA ALA A 140 0.71 2.91 13.87
C ALA A 140 1.77 2.03 13.21
N SER A 141 1.38 0.79 12.89
CA SER A 141 2.28 -0.18 12.30
C SER A 141 2.73 0.20 10.89
N ALA A 142 3.99 -0.06 10.59
CA ALA A 142 4.58 0.11 9.27
C ALA A 142 3.94 -0.83 8.23
N LEU A 143 4.12 -0.54 6.96
CA LEU A 143 4.00 -1.52 5.89
C LEU A 143 5.33 -2.26 5.79
N ARG A 144 5.33 -3.57 5.99
CA ARG A 144 6.51 -4.43 5.85
C ARG A 144 6.54 -5.06 4.46
N LEU A 145 7.59 -4.79 3.72
CA LEU A 145 7.91 -5.42 2.45
C LEU A 145 8.91 -6.56 2.67
N GLU A 146 8.75 -7.66 1.94
CA GLU A 146 9.62 -8.83 2.01
C GLU A 146 10.47 -8.93 0.74
N ASP A 147 11.77 -9.15 0.87
CA ASP A 147 12.66 -9.42 -0.27
C ASP A 147 12.14 -10.67 -1.02
N PRO A 148 11.76 -10.55 -2.30
CA PRO A 148 11.18 -11.66 -3.06
C PRO A 148 12.12 -12.86 -3.20
N ARG A 149 13.42 -12.68 -2.96
CA ARG A 149 14.43 -13.73 -3.00
C ARG A 149 14.57 -14.47 -1.66
N LEU A 150 13.88 -14.01 -0.60
CA LEU A 150 14.02 -14.58 0.75
C LEU A 150 13.83 -16.11 0.78
N PRO A 151 12.88 -16.72 0.08
CA PRO A 151 12.74 -18.18 0.04
C PRO A 151 13.96 -18.92 -0.54
N LEU A 152 14.79 -18.22 -1.31
CA LEU A 152 16.00 -18.77 -1.94
C LEU A 152 17.27 -18.56 -1.09
N MET A 153 17.18 -17.77 -0.02
CA MET A 153 18.31 -17.38 0.82
C MET A 153 18.56 -18.35 1.99
N MET A 154 18.29 -19.65 1.82
CA MET A 154 18.29 -20.64 2.92
C MET A 154 19.63 -20.77 3.67
N ALA A 155 20.77 -20.53 3.00
CA ALA A 155 22.08 -20.63 3.60
C ALA A 155 22.76 -19.25 3.75
N ALA A 156 22.05 -18.15 3.55
CA ALA A 156 22.60 -16.82 3.67
C ALA A 156 22.84 -16.45 5.14
N PRO A 157 23.99 -15.86 5.51
CA PRO A 157 24.20 -15.35 6.85
C PRO A 157 23.26 -14.16 7.13
N PRO A 158 22.95 -13.88 8.41
CA PRO A 158 22.21 -12.70 8.80
C PRO A 158 22.85 -11.42 8.25
N LYS A 159 22.05 -10.46 7.88
CA LYS A 159 22.53 -9.13 7.51
C LYS A 159 22.98 -8.36 8.75
N ALA A 160 23.97 -7.49 8.59
CA ALA A 160 24.37 -6.58 9.65
C ALA A 160 23.21 -5.67 10.07
N SER A 161 23.18 -5.23 11.32
CA SER A 161 22.10 -4.38 11.85
C SER A 161 22.04 -3.01 11.17
N ASP A 162 23.16 -2.53 10.65
CA ASP A 162 23.32 -1.29 9.89
C ASP A 162 23.33 -1.50 8.37
N ALA A 163 22.92 -2.69 7.89
CA ALA A 163 22.85 -2.96 6.46
C ALA A 163 21.96 -1.92 5.75
N PRO A 164 22.38 -1.44 4.56
CA PRO A 164 21.58 -0.52 3.79
C PRO A 164 20.25 -1.16 3.39
N GLU A 165 19.23 -0.34 3.16
CA GLU A 165 17.84 -0.79 2.99
C GLU A 165 17.70 -1.84 1.88
N GLU A 166 18.37 -1.63 0.74
CA GLU A 166 18.36 -2.54 -0.41
C GLU A 166 19.00 -3.92 -0.14
N ALA A 167 19.72 -4.06 0.98
CA ALA A 167 20.32 -5.32 1.39
C ALA A 167 19.53 -6.05 2.48
N ARG A 168 18.48 -5.45 3.03
CA ARG A 168 17.66 -6.03 4.10
C ARG A 168 16.65 -7.02 3.55
N PRO A 169 16.39 -8.15 4.24
CA PRO A 169 15.33 -9.08 3.83
C PRO A 169 13.92 -8.55 4.09
N PHE A 170 13.79 -7.55 4.96
CA PHE A 170 12.53 -6.84 5.24
C PHE A 170 12.78 -5.34 5.30
N VAL A 171 11.92 -4.58 4.62
CA VAL A 171 11.87 -3.12 4.66
C VAL A 171 10.59 -2.67 5.35
N TYR A 172 10.68 -1.69 6.24
CA TYR A 172 9.56 -1.17 7.02
C TYR A 172 9.28 0.29 6.66
N LEU A 173 8.19 0.51 5.93
CA LEU A 173 7.76 1.84 5.52
C LEU A 173 6.84 2.43 6.58
N GLN A 174 7.28 3.51 7.22
CA GLN A 174 6.51 4.17 8.26
C GLN A 174 5.33 4.92 7.63
N PRO A 175 4.09 4.73 8.13
CA PRO A 175 2.94 5.43 7.59
C PRO A 175 2.94 6.89 8.05
N ALA A 176 2.67 7.80 7.12
CA ALA A 176 2.40 9.20 7.42
C ALA A 176 1.15 9.66 6.67
N VAL A 177 0.34 10.51 7.30
CA VAL A 177 -0.89 11.03 6.66
C VAL A 177 -0.53 11.72 5.33
N GLY A 178 -1.29 11.42 4.29
CA GLY A 178 -1.06 11.95 2.95
C GLY A 178 0.00 11.21 2.13
N THR A 179 0.75 10.27 2.73
CA THR A 179 1.74 9.47 2.00
C THR A 179 1.05 8.42 1.13
N LEU A 180 1.61 8.25 -0.05
CA LEU A 180 1.23 7.28 -1.07
C LEU A 180 2.43 6.40 -1.37
N TYR A 181 2.27 5.08 -1.26
CA TYR A 181 3.23 4.09 -1.75
C TYR A 181 2.64 3.29 -2.90
N LEU A 182 3.48 3.01 -3.94
CA LEU A 182 3.17 2.05 -5.00
C LEU A 182 4.32 1.07 -5.17
N TRP A 183 3.98 -0.15 -5.52
CA TRP A 183 4.91 -1.25 -5.80
C TRP A 183 4.32 -2.18 -6.86
N GLU A 184 5.15 -3.01 -7.46
CA GLU A 184 4.68 -4.07 -8.35
C GLU A 184 3.89 -5.12 -7.55
N SER A 185 2.72 -5.51 -8.02
CA SER A 185 1.73 -6.30 -7.26
C SER A 185 2.20 -7.68 -6.79
N TRP A 186 3.26 -8.20 -7.37
CA TRP A 186 3.90 -9.45 -6.96
C TRP A 186 4.72 -9.32 -5.66
N LEU A 187 5.06 -8.10 -5.23
CA LEU A 187 5.86 -7.88 -4.02
C LEU A 187 5.08 -8.25 -2.76
N ARG A 188 5.59 -9.25 -2.02
CA ARG A 188 4.97 -9.71 -0.79
C ARG A 188 5.08 -8.65 0.30
N HIS A 189 3.95 -8.37 0.93
CA HIS A 189 3.86 -7.35 1.96
C HIS A 189 2.84 -7.71 3.04
N GLU A 190 2.98 -7.07 4.21
CA GLU A 190 2.06 -7.23 5.33
C GLU A 190 1.99 -5.94 6.15
N VAL A 191 1.03 -5.88 7.06
CA VAL A 191 0.97 -4.86 8.11
C VAL A 191 1.06 -5.58 9.45
N PRO A 192 2.20 -5.48 10.17
CA PRO A 192 2.36 -6.04 11.51
C PRO A 192 1.33 -5.48 12.50
N VAL A 193 1.22 -6.11 13.67
CA VAL A 193 0.25 -5.72 14.70
C VAL A 193 0.27 -4.22 14.97
N ASN A 194 -0.90 -3.59 14.84
CA ASN A 194 -1.09 -2.17 15.14
C ASN A 194 -0.98 -1.94 16.65
N ARG A 195 0.10 -1.29 17.08
CA ARG A 195 0.39 -0.98 18.50
C ARG A 195 -0.08 0.41 18.91
N ALA A 196 -0.70 1.16 17.99
CA ALA A 196 -1.31 2.45 18.32
C ALA A 196 -2.52 2.28 19.25
N LYS A 197 -2.92 3.36 19.91
CA LYS A 197 -4.11 3.40 20.79
C LYS A 197 -5.41 3.60 20.00
N SER A 198 -5.31 3.92 18.71
CA SER A 198 -6.45 4.14 17.81
C SER A 198 -6.20 3.50 16.44
N SER A 199 -7.24 3.49 15.61
CA SER A 199 -7.19 2.84 14.31
C SER A 199 -6.24 3.54 13.33
N ARG A 200 -5.45 2.76 12.58
CA ARG A 200 -4.75 3.17 11.38
C ARG A 200 -5.69 3.03 10.19
N ILE A 201 -5.88 4.10 9.42
CA ILE A 201 -6.79 4.10 8.28
C ILE A 201 -6.01 4.34 7.00
N SER A 202 -6.23 3.47 6.03
CA SER A 202 -5.62 3.57 4.69
C SER A 202 -6.62 3.18 3.60
N VAL A 203 -6.38 3.68 2.40
CA VAL A 203 -7.07 3.27 1.18
C VAL A 203 -6.07 2.53 0.32
N SER A 204 -6.34 1.25 0.06
CA SER A 204 -5.53 0.41 -0.81
C SER A 204 -6.17 0.27 -2.18
N PHE A 205 -5.36 0.00 -3.19
CA PHE A 205 -5.84 -0.05 -4.57
C PHE A 205 -4.92 -0.90 -5.45
N ASN A 206 -5.49 -1.36 -6.57
CA ASN A 206 -4.77 -2.10 -7.59
C ASN A 206 -5.01 -1.50 -8.98
N TYR A 207 -4.01 -1.61 -9.83
CA TYR A 207 -4.06 -1.32 -11.24
C TYR A 207 -3.82 -2.60 -12.05
N GLY A 208 -4.71 -2.87 -12.98
CA GLY A 208 -4.54 -3.87 -14.02
C GLY A 208 -4.03 -3.25 -15.33
N TRP A 209 -3.53 -4.09 -16.22
CA TRP A 209 -3.17 -3.73 -17.59
C TRP A 209 -4.19 -4.34 -18.56
N THR A 210 -4.78 -3.50 -19.42
CA THR A 210 -5.80 -3.89 -20.41
C THR A 210 -5.58 -3.16 -21.72
#